data_812d85b7d9243252026ca1bb7a34102d
#
_entry.id   812d85b7d9243252026ca1bb7a34102d
#
_cell.length_a   1.000
_cell.length_b   1.000
_cell.length_c   1.000
_cell.angle_alpha   90.00
_cell.angle_beta   90.00
_cell.angle_gamma   90.00
#
_symmetry.space_group_name_H-M   'P 1'
#
loop_
_entity.id
_entity.type
_entity.pdbx_description
1 polymer ?
#
loop_
_entity_poly.entity_id
_entity_poly.type
_entity_poly.pdbx_seq_one_letter_code
_entity_poly.pdbx_strand_id
1 'polypeptide(L)'
;MNNGKCISRVLALAGAMLLIALHTAFAIPQRPEPARLVNDLAGLFSSEQTRHLEDMLVAFDDSTTNQIAVVTIADLEGYDAAEYATRIGLDWGVGSEKFDNGIVILVKPKTTSSGQVFIAVGYGLEGAIPDAYAKRIISNEMIPHFMQNDYFGGVYEACQLLMKLASGEISELREYEEDDTGAYIVLAFFILMLILFIVASKNNKGGGNGGRRIYTGPIITIGDDFGTWGSPRGGGSFGGGFGGGFGGGFGGFGGGSFGGGGAGGSW
;
A
#
# COMPACT_ATOMS: atom_id res chain seq x y z
N MET A 1 2.90 -46.02 -45.06
CA MET A 1 4.12 -45.56 -44.35
C MET A 1 4.15 -44.04 -44.05
N ASN A 2 3.01 -43.38 -43.80
CA ASN A 2 2.97 -41.92 -43.55
C ASN A 2 2.62 -41.48 -42.11
N ASN A 3 2.23 -42.42 -41.24
CA ASN A 3 1.75 -42.09 -39.90
C ASN A 3 2.87 -41.61 -38.94
N GLY A 4 4.11 -42.12 -39.11
CA GLY A 4 5.24 -41.70 -38.25
C GLY A 4 5.66 -40.24 -38.43
N LYS A 5 5.59 -39.72 -39.68
CA LYS A 5 5.91 -38.30 -39.97
C LYS A 5 4.82 -37.34 -39.45
N CYS A 6 3.56 -37.78 -39.38
CA CYS A 6 2.45 -36.98 -38.84
C CYS A 6 2.58 -36.87 -37.31
N ILE A 7 2.87 -37.96 -36.62
CA ILE A 7 3.05 -38.02 -35.17
C ILE A 7 4.26 -37.17 -34.74
N SER A 8 5.39 -37.21 -35.46
CA SER A 8 6.56 -36.40 -35.13
C SER A 8 6.30 -34.88 -35.31
N ARG A 9 5.50 -34.48 -36.28
CA ARG A 9 5.11 -33.09 -36.49
C ARG A 9 4.17 -32.59 -35.40
N VAL A 10 3.22 -33.42 -34.96
CA VAL A 10 2.31 -33.09 -33.86
C VAL A 10 3.08 -32.97 -32.54
N LEU A 11 4.01 -33.85 -32.26
CA LEU A 11 4.89 -33.77 -31.06
C LEU A 11 5.80 -32.53 -31.10
N ALA A 12 6.34 -32.16 -32.26
CA ALA A 12 7.16 -30.97 -32.43
C ALA A 12 6.33 -29.68 -32.22
N LEU A 13 5.11 -29.64 -32.72
CA LEU A 13 4.18 -28.49 -32.51
C LEU A 13 3.72 -28.40 -31.06
N ALA A 14 3.43 -29.52 -30.42
CA ALA A 14 3.08 -29.55 -28.99
C ALA A 14 4.26 -29.11 -28.11
N GLY A 15 5.48 -29.56 -28.44
CA GLY A 15 6.70 -29.11 -27.75
C GLY A 15 6.98 -27.60 -27.94
N ALA A 16 6.78 -27.08 -29.15
CA ALA A 16 6.91 -25.66 -29.44
C ALA A 16 5.85 -24.82 -28.70
N MET A 17 4.59 -25.28 -28.63
CA MET A 17 3.54 -24.63 -27.85
C MET A 17 3.83 -24.65 -26.35
N LEU A 18 4.36 -25.74 -25.84
CA LEU A 18 4.76 -25.84 -24.42
C LEU A 18 5.93 -24.90 -24.10
N LEU A 19 6.90 -24.75 -25.00
CA LEU A 19 8.01 -23.80 -24.85
C LEU A 19 7.54 -22.34 -24.89
N ILE A 20 6.54 -22.00 -25.69
CA ILE A 20 5.95 -20.64 -25.75
C ILE A 20 5.16 -20.35 -24.47
N ALA A 21 4.47 -21.34 -23.90
CA ALA A 21 3.71 -21.19 -22.65
C ALA A 21 4.61 -20.95 -21.41
N LEU A 22 5.90 -21.33 -21.47
CA LEU A 22 6.84 -21.09 -20.36
C LEU A 22 7.37 -19.65 -20.29
N HIS A 23 7.11 -18.80 -21.27
CA HIS A 23 7.66 -17.44 -21.32
C HIS A 23 6.76 -16.35 -20.69
N THR A 24 5.65 -16.71 -20.06
CA THR A 24 4.67 -15.73 -19.54
C THR A 24 4.68 -15.54 -18.03
N ALA A 25 5.79 -15.79 -17.33
CA ALA A 25 5.78 -15.86 -15.86
C ALA A 25 6.56 -14.77 -15.11
N PHE A 26 6.77 -13.58 -15.69
CA PHE A 26 7.35 -12.46 -14.93
C PHE A 26 6.43 -11.25 -14.97
N ALA A 27 5.45 -11.22 -14.08
CA ALA A 27 4.57 -10.08 -13.89
C ALA A 27 5.29 -8.91 -13.17
N ILE A 28 6.32 -9.21 -12.37
CA ILE A 28 7.08 -8.20 -11.65
C ILE A 28 8.31 -7.83 -12.47
N PRO A 29 8.56 -6.52 -12.71
CA PRO A 29 9.70 -6.07 -13.48
C PRO A 29 11.01 -6.51 -12.79
N GLN A 30 11.96 -6.92 -13.60
CA GLN A 30 13.28 -7.25 -13.09
C GLN A 30 13.93 -6.02 -12.45
N ARG A 31 14.80 -6.27 -11.47
CA ARG A 31 15.62 -5.22 -10.86
C ARG A 31 16.34 -4.43 -11.95
N PRO A 32 16.27 -3.08 -11.93
CA PRO A 32 16.90 -2.26 -12.95
C PRO A 32 18.43 -2.37 -12.91
N GLU A 33 19.05 -2.36 -14.08
CA GLU A 33 20.51 -2.33 -14.25
C GLU A 33 20.89 -1.17 -15.19
N PRO A 34 21.62 -0.14 -14.74
CA PRO A 34 22.10 0.07 -13.35
C PRO A 34 20.97 0.28 -12.36
N ALA A 35 21.20 -0.08 -11.09
CA ALA A 35 20.22 0.10 -10.03
C ALA A 35 19.87 1.58 -9.86
N ARG A 36 18.57 1.88 -9.69
CA ARG A 36 18.01 3.21 -9.47
C ARG A 36 16.91 3.16 -8.42
N LEU A 37 16.78 4.25 -7.68
CA LEU A 37 15.69 4.41 -6.73
C LEU A 37 14.39 4.84 -7.42
N VAL A 38 14.46 5.59 -8.52
CA VAL A 38 13.27 6.03 -9.28
C VAL A 38 13.16 5.28 -10.61
N ASN A 39 12.12 4.48 -10.72
CA ASN A 39 11.84 3.61 -11.86
C ASN A 39 10.46 3.94 -12.46
N ASP A 40 10.44 4.92 -13.34
CA ASP A 40 9.23 5.40 -14.00
C ASP A 40 8.91 4.57 -15.26
N LEU A 41 8.34 3.37 -15.04
CA LEU A 41 7.97 2.44 -16.12
C LEU A 41 6.64 2.83 -16.79
N ALA A 42 5.83 3.65 -16.14
CA ALA A 42 4.58 4.18 -16.72
C ALA A 42 4.75 5.49 -17.47
N GLY A 43 5.95 6.13 -17.39
CA GLY A 43 6.23 7.39 -18.06
C GLY A 43 5.44 8.58 -17.50
N LEU A 44 5.28 8.63 -16.17
CA LEU A 44 4.52 9.68 -15.48
C LEU A 44 5.34 10.94 -15.22
N PHE A 45 6.67 10.83 -15.23
CA PHE A 45 7.59 11.90 -14.88
C PHE A 45 8.38 12.37 -16.10
N SER A 46 8.71 13.65 -16.11
CA SER A 46 9.72 14.14 -17.05
C SER A 46 11.11 13.66 -16.65
N SER A 47 12.06 13.68 -17.59
CA SER A 47 13.46 13.30 -17.30
C SER A 47 14.11 14.18 -16.22
N GLU A 48 13.69 15.45 -16.12
CA GLU A 48 14.15 16.38 -15.09
C GLU A 48 13.56 16.02 -13.72
N GLN A 49 12.26 15.71 -13.66
CA GLN A 49 11.57 15.26 -12.46
C GLN A 49 12.18 13.95 -11.93
N THR A 50 12.38 12.97 -12.83
CA THR A 50 12.99 11.68 -12.46
C THR A 50 14.39 11.90 -11.86
N ARG A 51 15.21 12.72 -12.51
CA ARG A 51 16.56 13.00 -11.99
C ARG A 51 16.53 13.73 -10.65
N HIS A 52 15.69 14.75 -10.49
CA HIS A 52 15.56 15.50 -9.25
C HIS A 52 15.13 14.60 -8.08
N LEU A 53 14.17 13.71 -8.31
CA LEU A 53 13.72 12.75 -7.32
C LEU A 53 14.81 11.73 -6.99
N GLU A 54 15.53 11.20 -8.00
CA GLU A 54 16.65 10.28 -7.82
C GLU A 54 17.74 10.91 -6.96
N ASP A 55 18.19 12.15 -7.32
CA ASP A 55 19.25 12.86 -6.59
C ASP A 55 18.86 13.07 -5.11
N MET A 56 17.58 13.40 -4.84
CA MET A 56 17.06 13.56 -3.48
C MET A 56 17.07 12.25 -2.70
N LEU A 57 16.62 11.16 -3.30
CA LEU A 57 16.54 9.85 -2.63
C LEU A 57 17.91 9.22 -2.43
N VAL A 58 18.84 9.41 -3.37
CA VAL A 58 20.25 8.99 -3.21
C VAL A 58 20.91 9.74 -2.06
N ALA A 59 20.74 11.05 -1.97
CA ALA A 59 21.29 11.84 -0.86
C ALA A 59 20.69 11.40 0.50
N PHE A 60 19.43 10.98 0.52
CA PHE A 60 18.80 10.43 1.71
C PHE A 60 19.39 9.07 2.10
N ASP A 61 19.55 8.15 1.14
CA ASP A 61 20.23 6.85 1.36
C ASP A 61 21.65 7.04 1.89
N ASP A 62 22.44 7.89 1.25
CA ASP A 62 23.82 8.19 1.65
C ASP A 62 23.92 8.72 3.10
N SER A 63 22.93 9.50 3.55
CA SER A 63 22.96 10.14 4.87
C SER A 63 22.37 9.29 5.99
N THR A 64 21.41 8.41 5.68
CA THR A 64 20.62 7.66 6.69
C THR A 64 20.71 6.15 6.54
N THR A 65 21.19 5.66 5.39
CA THR A 65 21.12 4.27 4.95
C THR A 65 19.69 3.73 4.71
N ASN A 66 18.67 4.57 4.85
CA ASN A 66 17.28 4.19 4.55
C ASN A 66 17.03 4.36 3.05
N GLN A 67 16.41 3.38 2.43
CA GLN A 67 16.16 3.39 0.99
C GLN A 67 14.67 3.56 0.66
N ILE A 68 14.37 4.51 -0.22
CA ILE A 68 13.02 4.69 -0.75
C ILE A 68 13.09 4.43 -2.26
N ALA A 69 12.41 3.37 -2.72
CA ALA A 69 12.27 3.08 -4.14
C ALA A 69 10.90 3.54 -4.64
N VAL A 70 10.88 4.33 -5.70
CA VAL A 70 9.67 4.78 -6.39
C VAL A 70 9.52 3.99 -7.68
N VAL A 71 8.39 3.31 -7.85
CA VAL A 71 8.11 2.50 -9.03
C VAL A 71 6.75 2.88 -9.60
N THR A 72 6.73 3.31 -10.85
CA THR A 72 5.48 3.53 -11.56
C THR A 72 5.28 2.42 -12.58
N ILE A 73 4.08 1.90 -12.73
CA ILE A 73 3.73 0.83 -13.66
C ILE A 73 2.42 1.12 -14.38
N ALA A 74 2.29 0.68 -15.61
CA ALA A 74 1.05 0.90 -16.38
C ALA A 74 -0.08 -0.04 -15.96
N ASP A 75 0.23 -1.26 -15.54
CA ASP A 75 -0.72 -2.30 -15.13
C ASP A 75 -0.13 -3.20 -14.03
N LEU A 76 -1.00 -3.69 -13.15
CA LEU A 76 -0.65 -4.67 -12.09
C LEU A 76 -0.74 -6.11 -12.57
N GLU A 77 -1.15 -6.35 -13.82
CA GLU A 77 -1.29 -7.69 -14.42
C GLU A 77 -2.17 -8.66 -13.58
N GLY A 78 -3.15 -8.08 -12.88
CA GLY A 78 -4.09 -8.85 -12.04
C GLY A 78 -3.62 -9.09 -10.60
N TYR A 79 -2.44 -8.62 -10.23
CA TYR A 79 -1.99 -8.65 -8.84
C TYR A 79 -2.64 -7.55 -8.00
N ASP A 80 -2.71 -7.78 -6.70
CA ASP A 80 -3.01 -6.72 -5.73
C ASP A 80 -1.82 -5.77 -5.58
N ALA A 81 -2.09 -4.48 -5.39
CA ALA A 81 -1.02 -3.47 -5.29
C ALA A 81 -0.10 -3.70 -4.08
N ALA A 82 -0.63 -4.23 -2.97
CA ALA A 82 0.16 -4.56 -1.79
C ALA A 82 1.12 -5.72 -2.08
N GLU A 83 0.61 -6.79 -2.68
CA GLU A 83 1.43 -7.93 -3.07
C GLU A 83 2.52 -7.50 -4.07
N TYR A 84 2.14 -6.69 -5.07
CA TYR A 84 3.07 -6.24 -6.10
C TYR A 84 4.21 -5.38 -5.53
N ALA A 85 3.88 -4.39 -4.67
CA ALA A 85 4.86 -3.53 -4.02
C ALA A 85 5.79 -4.32 -3.08
N THR A 86 5.23 -5.23 -2.28
CA THR A 86 6.00 -6.08 -1.37
C THR A 86 6.97 -6.98 -2.13
N ARG A 87 6.53 -7.58 -3.23
CA ARG A 87 7.40 -8.40 -4.10
C ARG A 87 8.52 -7.59 -4.73
N ILE A 88 8.23 -6.37 -5.22
CA ILE A 88 9.29 -5.46 -5.70
C ILE A 88 10.33 -5.24 -4.60
N GLY A 89 9.88 -4.92 -3.37
CA GLY A 89 10.78 -4.72 -2.24
C GLY A 89 11.69 -5.92 -1.98
N LEU A 90 11.12 -7.12 -1.99
CA LEU A 90 11.85 -8.38 -1.77
C LEU A 90 12.75 -8.76 -2.95
N ASP A 91 12.21 -8.77 -4.19
CA ASP A 91 12.94 -9.25 -5.37
C ASP A 91 14.09 -8.29 -5.76
N TRP A 92 13.90 -6.98 -5.57
CA TRP A 92 14.95 -6.00 -5.78
C TRP A 92 15.89 -5.87 -4.58
N GLY A 93 15.43 -6.28 -3.38
CA GLY A 93 16.15 -6.20 -2.13
C GLY A 93 16.28 -4.75 -1.63
N VAL A 94 15.19 -3.95 -1.72
CA VAL A 94 15.17 -2.55 -1.30
C VAL A 94 15.46 -2.45 0.20
N GLY A 95 16.37 -1.58 0.59
CA GLY A 95 16.87 -1.46 1.96
C GLY A 95 18.08 -2.33 2.22
N SER A 96 18.45 -2.47 3.46
CA SER A 96 19.60 -3.24 3.93
C SER A 96 19.12 -4.53 4.61
N GLU A 97 19.73 -5.67 4.30
CA GLU A 97 19.48 -6.97 4.94
C GLU A 97 19.63 -6.90 6.49
N LYS A 98 20.49 -5.99 6.96
CA LYS A 98 20.74 -5.85 8.40
C LYS A 98 19.67 -5.05 9.13
N PHE A 99 19.07 -4.07 8.46
CA PHE A 99 18.16 -3.10 9.09
C PHE A 99 16.73 -3.18 8.59
N ASP A 100 16.47 -3.88 7.48
CA ASP A 100 15.15 -3.96 6.83
C ASP A 100 14.49 -2.59 6.64
N ASN A 101 15.30 -1.59 6.25
CA ASN A 101 14.98 -0.18 6.22
C ASN A 101 14.64 0.33 4.83
N GLY A 102 13.98 -0.51 4.05
CA GLY A 102 13.47 -0.17 2.72
C GLY A 102 12.04 0.32 2.73
N ILE A 103 11.71 1.20 1.78
CA ILE A 103 10.34 1.64 1.48
C ILE A 103 10.13 1.52 -0.03
N VAL A 104 8.99 1.00 -0.46
CA VAL A 104 8.59 0.97 -1.87
C VAL A 104 7.32 1.77 -2.04
N ILE A 105 7.36 2.80 -2.90
CA ILE A 105 6.18 3.54 -3.35
C ILE A 105 5.82 3.02 -4.74
N LEU A 106 4.72 2.30 -4.83
CA LEU A 106 4.17 1.80 -6.09
C LEU A 106 3.03 2.69 -6.55
N VAL A 107 3.09 3.17 -7.80
CA VAL A 107 2.03 3.98 -8.41
C VAL A 107 1.60 3.37 -9.73
N LYS A 108 0.33 3.02 -9.83
CA LYS A 108 -0.33 2.66 -11.08
C LYS A 108 -1.32 3.77 -11.43
N PRO A 109 -1.10 4.53 -12.53
CA PRO A 109 -1.97 5.63 -12.90
C PRO A 109 -3.38 5.16 -13.26
N LYS A 110 -4.33 6.07 -13.19
CA LYS A 110 -5.67 5.84 -13.69
C LYS A 110 -5.66 5.78 -15.21
N THR A 111 -6.09 4.64 -15.75
CA THR A 111 -6.23 4.40 -17.20
C THR A 111 -7.67 3.98 -17.50
N THR A 112 -7.89 2.77 -18.02
CA THR A 112 -9.22 2.15 -18.15
C THR A 112 -9.76 1.62 -16.83
N SER A 113 -8.89 1.37 -15.85
CA SER A 113 -9.19 0.99 -14.48
C SER A 113 -8.80 2.10 -13.50
N SER A 114 -9.27 2.01 -12.24
CA SER A 114 -8.92 2.96 -11.18
C SER A 114 -7.41 3.07 -11.00
N GLY A 115 -6.92 4.29 -10.69
CA GLY A 115 -5.57 4.48 -10.21
C GLY A 115 -5.35 3.75 -8.88
N GLN A 116 -4.16 3.27 -8.64
CA GLN A 116 -3.79 2.58 -7.40
C GLN A 116 -2.41 3.02 -6.93
N VAL A 117 -2.27 3.17 -5.64
CA VAL A 117 -1.00 3.48 -4.97
C VAL A 117 -0.83 2.58 -3.76
N PHE A 118 0.39 2.15 -3.52
CA PHE A 118 0.75 1.42 -2.30
C PHE A 118 2.11 1.88 -1.80
N ILE A 119 2.23 2.05 -0.49
CA ILE A 119 3.51 2.26 0.20
C ILE A 119 3.77 1.00 1.02
N ALA A 120 4.76 0.21 0.61
CA ALA A 120 5.24 -0.92 1.39
C ALA A 120 6.42 -0.46 2.26
N VAL A 121 6.40 -0.85 3.53
CA VAL A 121 7.40 -0.47 4.53
C VAL A 121 8.14 -1.72 5.00
N GLY A 122 9.47 -1.67 5.02
CA GLY A 122 10.30 -2.74 5.56
C GLY A 122 10.20 -2.82 7.08
N TYR A 123 10.44 -4.01 7.63
CA TYR A 123 10.29 -4.29 9.07
C TYR A 123 11.02 -3.31 10.00
N GLY A 124 12.20 -2.85 9.60
CA GLY A 124 13.00 -1.93 10.42
C GLY A 124 12.41 -0.52 10.54
N LEU A 125 11.48 -0.16 9.65
CA LEU A 125 10.84 1.16 9.64
C LEU A 125 9.38 1.14 10.10
N GLU A 126 8.77 -0.03 10.39
CA GLU A 126 7.37 -0.11 10.85
C GLU A 126 7.13 0.69 12.15
N GLY A 127 8.13 0.79 13.01
CA GLY A 127 8.05 1.60 14.23
C GLY A 127 8.02 3.11 13.97
N ALA A 128 8.70 3.58 12.92
CA ALA A 128 8.75 4.99 12.53
C ALA A 128 7.60 5.35 11.56
N ILE A 129 7.19 4.41 10.71
CA ILE A 129 6.18 4.58 9.68
C ILE A 129 5.14 3.44 9.82
N PRO A 130 4.26 3.50 10.82
CA PRO A 130 3.14 2.57 10.92
C PRO A 130 2.19 2.70 9.72
N ASP A 131 1.42 1.64 9.43
CA ASP A 131 0.45 1.59 8.32
C ASP A 131 -0.52 2.78 8.33
N ALA A 132 -0.92 3.25 9.53
CA ALA A 132 -1.78 4.41 9.68
C ALA A 132 -1.14 5.69 9.12
N TYR A 133 0.19 5.85 9.26
CA TYR A 133 0.92 7.01 8.72
C TYR A 133 1.08 6.89 7.21
N ALA A 134 1.44 5.72 6.71
CA ALA A 134 1.47 5.46 5.27
C ALA A 134 0.11 5.73 4.62
N LYS A 135 -0.99 5.28 5.26
CA LYS A 135 -2.36 5.55 4.81
C LYS A 135 -2.69 7.05 4.77
N ARG A 136 -2.27 7.79 5.80
CA ARG A 136 -2.50 9.23 5.90
C ARG A 136 -1.74 10.00 4.81
N ILE A 137 -0.49 9.64 4.56
CA ILE A 137 0.32 10.21 3.47
C ILE A 137 -0.36 9.96 2.13
N ILE A 138 -0.81 8.75 1.86
CA ILE A 138 -1.53 8.43 0.62
C ILE A 138 -2.79 9.27 0.47
N SER A 139 -3.61 9.34 1.51
CA SER A 139 -4.92 9.98 1.43
C SER A 139 -4.84 11.51 1.35
N ASN A 140 -3.87 12.13 2.04
CA ASN A 140 -3.80 13.58 2.19
C ASN A 140 -2.84 14.22 1.19
N GLU A 141 -1.74 13.52 0.84
CA GLU A 141 -0.70 14.11 -0.01
C GLU A 141 -0.73 13.51 -1.43
N MET A 142 -0.89 12.19 -1.57
CA MET A 142 -0.76 11.58 -2.90
C MET A 142 -2.07 11.67 -3.72
N ILE A 143 -3.18 11.19 -3.18
CA ILE A 143 -4.46 11.09 -3.91
C ILE A 143 -4.96 12.44 -4.41
N PRO A 144 -4.94 13.56 -3.64
CA PRO A 144 -5.39 14.85 -4.13
C PRO A 144 -4.61 15.35 -5.35
N HIS A 145 -3.29 15.13 -5.38
CA HIS A 145 -2.44 15.41 -6.55
C HIS A 145 -2.77 14.49 -7.73
N PHE A 146 -2.91 13.19 -7.49
CA PHE A 146 -3.20 12.20 -8.53
C PHE A 146 -4.56 12.41 -9.20
N MET A 147 -5.55 12.89 -8.46
CA MET A 147 -6.85 13.32 -9.03
C MET A 147 -6.71 14.49 -10.01
N GLN A 148 -5.66 15.30 -9.89
CA GLN A 148 -5.32 16.40 -10.78
C GLN A 148 -4.31 16.00 -11.85
N ASN A 149 -3.95 14.70 -11.95
CA ASN A 149 -2.88 14.15 -12.79
C ASN A 149 -1.47 14.68 -12.46
N ASP A 150 -1.28 15.27 -11.28
CA ASP A 150 0.03 15.67 -10.77
C ASP A 150 0.67 14.51 -10.00
N TYR A 151 1.13 13.49 -10.75
CA TYR A 151 1.76 12.31 -10.16
C TYR A 151 3.09 12.64 -9.50
N PHE A 152 3.85 13.56 -10.09
CA PHE A 152 5.14 13.96 -9.54
C PHE A 152 4.99 14.70 -8.21
N GLY A 153 4.10 15.68 -8.13
CA GLY A 153 3.85 16.43 -6.89
C GLY A 153 3.47 15.50 -5.74
N GLY A 154 2.50 14.62 -5.95
CA GLY A 154 2.07 13.69 -4.91
C GLY A 154 3.15 12.70 -4.45
N VAL A 155 3.98 12.18 -5.37
CA VAL A 155 5.10 11.29 -5.02
C VAL A 155 6.20 12.07 -4.29
N TYR A 156 6.52 13.27 -4.75
CA TYR A 156 7.54 14.11 -4.16
C TYR A 156 7.22 14.49 -2.71
N GLU A 157 5.99 14.92 -2.43
CA GLU A 157 5.53 15.24 -1.07
C GLU A 157 5.52 14.01 -0.17
N ALA A 158 5.05 12.87 -0.69
CA ALA A 158 5.11 11.61 0.05
C ALA A 158 6.55 11.23 0.41
N CYS A 159 7.50 11.33 -0.53
CA CYS A 159 8.92 11.06 -0.26
C CYS A 159 9.47 11.98 0.84
N GLN A 160 9.17 13.28 0.80
CA GLN A 160 9.63 14.21 1.84
C GLN A 160 9.13 13.85 3.24
N LEU A 161 7.85 13.46 3.36
CA LEU A 161 7.29 13.05 4.65
C LEU A 161 7.87 11.72 5.13
N LEU A 162 8.00 10.73 4.23
CA LEU A 162 8.61 9.44 4.55
C LEU A 162 10.06 9.59 4.99
N MET A 163 10.83 10.46 4.33
CA MET A 163 12.21 10.77 4.72
C MET A 163 12.28 11.35 6.13
N LYS A 164 11.42 12.32 6.48
CA LYS A 164 11.34 12.93 7.82
C LYS A 164 10.93 11.94 8.90
N LEU A 165 10.00 11.04 8.60
CA LEU A 165 9.59 9.98 9.52
C LEU A 165 10.71 8.96 9.74
N ALA A 166 11.32 8.49 8.64
CA ALA A 166 12.39 7.49 8.69
C ALA A 166 13.68 8.01 9.34
N SER A 167 13.99 9.33 9.23
CA SER A 167 15.10 9.96 9.93
C SER A 167 14.81 10.28 11.40
N GLY A 168 13.56 10.15 11.84
CA GLY A 168 13.14 10.50 13.20
C GLY A 168 13.02 12.01 13.45
N GLU A 169 13.01 12.84 12.41
CA GLU A 169 12.81 14.30 12.53
C GLU A 169 11.39 14.65 12.98
N ILE A 170 10.41 13.83 12.60
CA ILE A 170 9.03 13.93 13.07
C ILE A 170 8.59 12.55 13.57
N SER A 171 7.94 12.52 14.73
CA SER A 171 7.38 11.31 15.32
C SER A 171 5.86 11.19 15.10
N GLU A 172 5.20 12.28 14.72
CA GLU A 172 3.77 12.34 14.52
C GLU A 172 3.44 13.20 13.29
N LEU A 173 2.65 12.67 12.38
CA LEU A 173 2.04 13.47 11.33
C LEU A 173 0.94 14.34 11.97
N ARG A 174 0.84 15.59 11.53
CA ARG A 174 -0.24 16.49 11.98
C ARG A 174 -1.57 15.79 11.76
N GLU A 175 -2.35 15.58 12.83
CA GLU A 175 -3.74 15.19 12.69
C GLU A 175 -4.44 16.31 11.94
N TYR A 176 -4.85 16.03 10.70
CA TYR A 176 -5.92 16.83 10.13
C TYR A 176 -7.14 16.47 10.96
N GLU A 177 -7.65 17.43 11.74
CA GLU A 177 -8.97 17.29 12.36
C GLU A 177 -9.92 16.99 11.19
N GLU A 178 -10.38 15.73 11.10
CA GLU A 178 -11.55 15.45 10.29
C GLU A 178 -12.61 16.40 10.81
N ASP A 179 -13.07 17.30 9.95
CA ASP A 179 -14.12 18.25 10.30
C ASP A 179 -15.39 17.44 10.59
N ASP A 180 -15.54 17.10 11.89
CA ASP A 180 -16.65 16.32 12.44
C ASP A 180 -18.01 17.07 12.28
N THR A 181 -18.01 18.21 11.60
CA THR A 181 -19.21 19.00 11.33
C THR A 181 -20.32 18.12 10.71
N GLY A 182 -19.93 17.15 9.86
CA GLY A 182 -20.86 16.17 9.29
C GLY A 182 -21.52 15.29 10.35
N ALA A 183 -20.75 14.80 11.32
CA ALA A 183 -21.26 13.96 12.40
C ALA A 183 -22.20 14.72 13.33
N TYR A 184 -21.89 15.98 13.65
CA TYR A 184 -22.76 16.84 14.43
C TYR A 184 -24.06 17.19 13.69
N ILE A 185 -24.04 17.38 12.37
CA ILE A 185 -25.25 17.62 11.57
C ILE A 185 -26.16 16.38 11.60
N VAL A 186 -25.60 15.17 11.43
CA VAL A 186 -26.35 13.92 11.51
C VAL A 186 -26.94 13.72 12.90
N LEU A 187 -26.15 13.96 13.96
CA LEU A 187 -26.64 13.87 15.33
C LEU A 187 -27.76 14.87 15.63
N ALA A 188 -27.62 16.13 15.18
CA ALA A 188 -28.65 17.17 15.32
C ALA A 188 -29.95 16.77 14.59
N PHE A 189 -29.83 16.17 13.40
CA PHE A 189 -30.98 15.65 12.65
C PHE A 189 -31.71 14.55 13.43
N PHE A 190 -30.99 13.58 14.02
CA PHE A 190 -31.60 12.54 14.84
C PHE A 190 -32.28 13.10 16.11
N ILE A 191 -31.65 14.08 16.77
CA ILE A 191 -32.26 14.74 17.94
C ILE A 191 -33.54 15.49 17.52
N LEU A 192 -33.51 16.19 16.39
CA LEU A 192 -34.70 16.91 15.87
C LEU A 192 -35.84 15.92 15.56
N MET A 193 -35.53 14.80 14.89
CA MET A 193 -36.51 13.74 14.60
C MET A 193 -37.09 13.13 15.88
N LEU A 194 -36.26 12.93 16.91
CA LEU A 194 -36.71 12.41 18.20
C LEU A 194 -37.68 13.39 18.89
N ILE A 195 -37.34 14.70 18.86
CA ILE A 195 -38.22 15.76 19.42
C ILE A 195 -39.55 15.78 18.67
N LEU A 196 -39.53 15.77 17.34
CA LEU A 196 -40.75 15.72 16.52
C LEU A 196 -41.60 14.48 16.82
N PHE A 197 -40.97 13.33 17.01
CA PHE A 197 -41.66 12.10 17.38
C PHE A 197 -42.34 12.20 18.77
N ILE A 198 -41.64 12.77 19.75
CA ILE A 198 -42.17 12.99 21.10
C ILE A 198 -43.36 13.96 21.06
N VAL A 199 -43.26 15.08 20.30
CA VAL A 199 -44.32 16.08 20.14
C VAL A 199 -45.53 15.48 19.43
N ALA A 200 -45.32 14.71 18.35
CA ALA A 200 -46.39 13.99 17.63
C ALA A 200 -47.08 12.94 18.50
N SER A 201 -46.30 12.22 19.31
CA SER A 201 -46.83 11.22 20.25
C SER A 201 -47.66 11.84 21.38
N LYS A 202 -47.33 13.06 21.84
CA LYS A 202 -48.10 13.82 22.84
C LYS A 202 -49.44 14.32 22.29
N ASN A 203 -49.53 14.57 20.98
CA ASN A 203 -50.74 15.09 20.36
C ASN A 203 -51.78 14.01 20.04
N ASN A 204 -51.45 12.70 20.23
CA ASN A 204 -52.37 11.61 19.92
C ASN A 204 -53.06 11.08 21.20
N LYS A 205 -53.67 11.99 21.99
CA LYS A 205 -54.65 11.59 22.99
C LYS A 205 -56.04 11.48 22.34
N GLY A 206 -56.31 10.38 21.69
CA GLY A 206 -57.61 10.05 21.12
C GLY A 206 -57.82 8.56 21.12
N GLY A 207 -58.55 8.08 22.11
CA GLY A 207 -59.32 6.87 22.38
C GLY A 207 -59.28 5.70 21.41
N GLY A 208 -59.20 4.50 22.01
CA GLY A 208 -59.42 3.24 21.29
C GLY A 208 -58.98 2.01 22.09
N ASN A 209 -59.90 1.53 22.87
CA ASN A 209 -59.90 0.26 23.60
C ASN A 209 -59.60 -0.95 22.68
N GLY A 210 -58.81 -1.95 23.12
CA GLY A 210 -58.91 -3.30 22.56
C GLY A 210 -57.64 -4.08 22.35
N GLY A 211 -57.39 -5.10 23.18
CA GLY A 211 -56.77 -6.33 22.72
C GLY A 211 -55.28 -6.58 23.02
N ARG A 212 -55.02 -7.19 24.17
CA ARG A 212 -53.79 -7.92 24.47
C ARG A 212 -53.47 -8.95 23.38
N ARG A 213 -52.32 -8.86 22.73
CA ARG A 213 -51.60 -10.00 22.18
C ARG A 213 -50.13 -9.90 22.57
N ILE A 214 -49.75 -10.83 23.46
CA ILE A 214 -48.38 -11.10 23.86
C ILE A 214 -47.68 -11.75 22.65
N TYR A 215 -46.72 -11.08 22.04
CA TYR A 215 -45.77 -11.70 21.11
C TYR A 215 -44.45 -11.93 21.85
N THR A 216 -44.20 -13.19 22.17
CA THR A 216 -42.90 -13.69 22.57
C THR A 216 -42.01 -13.75 21.34
N GLY A 217 -41.10 -12.80 21.17
CA GLY A 217 -40.03 -12.84 20.19
C GLY A 217 -38.79 -13.55 20.75
N PRO A 218 -37.98 -14.20 19.91
CA PRO A 218 -36.86 -15.00 20.37
C PRO A 218 -35.73 -14.16 20.95
N ILE A 219 -35.25 -14.62 22.09
CA ILE A 219 -34.05 -14.09 22.76
C ILE A 219 -32.81 -14.51 21.95
N ILE A 220 -32.08 -13.53 21.40
CA ILE A 220 -30.77 -13.78 20.82
C ILE A 220 -29.75 -13.72 21.95
N THR A 221 -29.22 -14.87 22.34
CA THR A 221 -28.09 -15.00 23.24
C THR A 221 -26.82 -14.72 22.43
N ILE A 222 -26.14 -13.61 22.73
CA ILE A 222 -24.79 -13.33 22.23
C ILE A 222 -23.84 -14.09 23.17
N GLY A 223 -23.19 -15.12 22.63
CA GLY A 223 -22.16 -15.88 23.33
C GLY A 223 -20.83 -15.12 23.28
N ASP A 224 -20.28 -14.87 24.46
CA ASP A 224 -18.92 -14.38 24.66
C ASP A 224 -17.92 -15.51 24.37
N ASP A 225 -17.14 -15.36 23.29
CA ASP A 225 -15.92 -16.15 23.11
C ASP A 225 -14.76 -15.20 22.83
N PHE A 226 -14.11 -14.78 23.91
CA PHE A 226 -12.84 -14.07 23.89
C PHE A 226 -11.70 -15.11 23.90
N GLY A 227 -11.20 -15.45 22.71
CA GLY A 227 -10.04 -16.33 22.52
C GLY A 227 -8.72 -15.59 22.77
N THR A 228 -8.02 -16.07 23.76
CA THR A 228 -6.67 -15.71 24.19
C THR A 228 -5.65 -15.93 23.07
N TRP A 229 -4.93 -14.87 22.67
CA TRP A 229 -3.78 -14.96 21.76
C TRP A 229 -2.49 -15.10 22.58
N GLY A 230 -1.86 -16.27 22.42
CA GLY A 230 -0.55 -16.56 22.97
C GLY A 230 0.57 -16.04 22.08
N SER A 231 1.57 -15.39 22.69
CA SER A 231 2.84 -14.98 22.09
C SER A 231 3.78 -16.16 21.87
N PRO A 232 4.54 -16.20 20.78
CA PRO A 232 5.79 -16.92 20.74
C PRO A 232 7.01 -15.98 20.80
N ARG A 233 7.89 -16.27 21.76
CA ARG A 233 9.26 -15.77 21.86
C ARG A 233 10.21 -16.59 20.98
N GLY A 234 11.23 -15.93 20.47
CA GLY A 234 12.48 -16.50 19.96
C GLY A 234 13.13 -15.51 19.02
N GLY A 235 14.29 -14.96 19.19
CA GLY A 235 15.55 -15.50 19.61
C GLY A 235 16.55 -15.22 18.50
N GLY A 236 17.47 -14.21 18.75
CA GLY A 236 18.34 -13.54 17.80
C GLY A 236 19.48 -14.36 17.18
N SER A 237 20.14 -13.74 16.23
CA SER A 237 21.57 -13.97 15.99
C SER A 237 22.21 -12.76 15.28
N PHE A 238 23.34 -12.30 15.80
CA PHE A 238 24.19 -11.21 15.30
C PHE A 238 25.18 -11.73 14.29
N GLY A 239 25.44 -10.95 13.23
CA GLY A 239 26.59 -11.15 12.33
C GLY A 239 26.86 -9.88 11.55
N GLY A 240 27.96 -9.18 11.85
CA GLY A 240 28.33 -7.91 11.26
C GLY A 240 29.23 -8.03 10.04
N GLY A 241 29.24 -6.98 9.22
CA GLY A 241 30.21 -6.78 8.13
C GLY A 241 30.22 -5.33 7.67
N PHE A 242 31.29 -4.58 7.97
CA PHE A 242 31.55 -3.22 7.51
C PHE A 242 32.16 -3.23 6.12
N GLY A 243 31.70 -2.37 5.23
CA GLY A 243 32.36 -2.06 3.97
C GLY A 243 31.90 -0.71 3.45
N GLY A 244 32.66 0.35 3.76
CA GLY A 244 32.43 1.68 3.24
C GLY A 244 33.01 1.85 1.84
N GLY A 245 32.38 2.67 1.00
CA GLY A 245 32.88 3.11 -0.29
C GLY A 245 32.16 4.39 -0.72
N PHE A 246 32.87 5.54 -0.67
CA PHE A 246 32.39 6.81 -1.18
C PHE A 246 32.58 6.86 -2.70
N GLY A 247 31.49 7.13 -3.42
CA GLY A 247 31.51 7.37 -4.86
C GLY A 247 30.10 7.64 -5.38
N GLY A 248 29.84 8.88 -5.75
CA GLY A 248 28.52 9.45 -6.05
C GLY A 248 27.69 8.72 -7.10
N GLY A 249 26.80 7.90 -6.66
CA GLY A 249 25.75 7.20 -7.41
C GLY A 249 25.11 6.17 -6.48
N PHE A 250 23.82 5.85 -6.69
CA PHE A 250 23.13 4.84 -5.91
C PHE A 250 23.92 3.52 -5.91
N GLY A 251 24.37 3.08 -4.74
CA GLY A 251 25.22 1.90 -4.56
C GLY A 251 24.51 0.55 -4.79
N GLY A 252 23.22 0.58 -5.03
CA GLY A 252 22.38 -0.60 -5.24
C GLY A 252 21.56 -0.99 -4.00
N PHE A 253 20.61 -1.86 -4.20
CA PHE A 253 19.76 -2.40 -3.13
C PHE A 253 20.51 -3.42 -2.28
N GLY A 254 20.28 -3.41 -0.98
CA GLY A 254 21.04 -4.13 0.03
C GLY A 254 20.37 -5.40 0.60
N GLY A 255 19.20 -5.81 0.10
CA GLY A 255 18.56 -7.06 0.50
C GLY A 255 17.62 -6.96 1.70
N GLY A 256 16.93 -5.84 1.89
CA GLY A 256 15.95 -5.65 2.97
C GLY A 256 14.73 -6.57 2.86
N SER A 257 14.09 -6.87 4.00
CA SER A 257 12.90 -7.72 4.11
C SER A 257 11.64 -6.90 4.34
N PHE A 258 10.52 -7.37 3.78
CA PHE A 258 9.21 -6.76 3.89
C PHE A 258 8.20 -7.78 4.42
N GLY A 259 7.37 -7.40 5.40
CA GLY A 259 6.36 -8.26 6.00
C GLY A 259 4.95 -8.09 5.47
N GLY A 260 4.78 -7.28 4.44
CA GLY A 260 3.46 -6.89 3.96
C GLY A 260 2.83 -5.74 4.73
N GLY A 261 3.57 -5.10 5.65
CA GLY A 261 3.19 -3.82 6.26
C GLY A 261 3.14 -2.70 5.22
N GLY A 262 2.30 -1.70 5.47
CA GLY A 262 2.11 -0.58 4.56
C GLY A 262 0.65 -0.20 4.36
N ALA A 263 0.39 0.68 3.41
CA ALA A 263 -0.95 1.12 3.10
C ALA A 263 -1.17 1.33 1.62
N GLY A 264 -2.42 1.21 1.19
CA GLY A 264 -2.83 1.45 -0.17
C GLY A 264 -3.99 2.42 -0.30
N GLY A 265 -4.16 2.95 -1.51
CA GLY A 265 -5.27 3.80 -1.88
C GLY A 265 -5.61 3.69 -3.37
N SER A 266 -6.80 4.17 -3.73
CA SER A 266 -7.28 4.19 -5.11
C SER A 266 -8.04 5.49 -5.38
N TRP A 267 -8.04 5.96 -6.64
CA TRP A 267 -8.75 7.17 -7.09
C TRP A 267 -9.35 7.01 -8.48
#